data_b26d465dd6ae40a0fd347c22fb7ce0a5
#
_entry.id   b26d465dd6ae40a0fd347c22fb7ce0a5
#
_cell.length_a   1.000
_cell.length_b   1.000
_cell.length_c   1.000
_cell.angle_alpha   90.00
_cell.angle_beta   90.00
_cell.angle_gamma   90.00
#
_symmetry.space_group_name_H-M   'P 1'
#
loop_
_entity.id
_entity.type
_entity.pdbx_description
1 polymer ?
#
loop_
_entity_poly.entity_id
_entity_poly.type
_entity_poly.pdbx_seq_one_letter_code
_entity_poly.pdbx_strand_id
1 'polypeptide(L)'
;MVTVLLIITVLLWGTTPIIEKIGLTKVDPLIGVTIRSTIVTVGLFALTFLLGKGRAFLGVDGKGFLIFGASGIMAGLLGMWTYYTVLKMGATSKVVPIAACYPLVTALLSVLILREGVTLARVIGTALIVVGIWLVK
;
A
#
# COMPACT_ATOMS: atom_id res chain seq x y z
N MET A 1 4.97 18.01 12.57
CA MET A 1 3.76 17.56 11.84
C MET A 1 4.03 16.31 11.02
N VAL A 2 4.98 16.32 10.08
CA VAL A 2 5.29 15.15 9.19
C VAL A 2 5.61 13.88 9.99
N THR A 3 6.48 13.95 10.98
CA THR A 3 6.87 12.80 11.81
C THR A 3 5.68 12.16 12.54
N VAL A 4 4.77 12.97 13.07
CA VAL A 4 3.57 12.47 13.76
C VAL A 4 2.65 11.74 12.78
N LEU A 5 2.44 12.28 11.59
CA LEU A 5 1.64 11.62 10.55
C LEU A 5 2.27 10.29 10.11
N LEU A 6 3.59 10.25 9.97
CA LEU A 6 4.31 9.01 9.66
C LEU A 6 4.16 7.95 10.76
N ILE A 7 4.27 8.34 12.04
CA ILE A 7 4.06 7.42 13.16
C ILE A 7 2.65 6.85 13.14
N ILE A 8 1.63 7.70 12.96
CA ILE A 8 0.24 7.26 12.83
C ILE A 8 0.08 6.29 11.66
N THR A 9 0.66 6.58 10.50
CA THR A 9 0.62 5.71 9.33
C THR A 9 1.24 4.35 9.63
N VAL A 10 2.41 4.32 10.27
CA VAL A 10 3.10 3.08 10.63
C VAL A 10 2.26 2.24 11.60
N LEU A 11 1.64 2.86 12.60
CA LEU A 11 0.78 2.15 13.54
C LEU A 11 -0.47 1.57 12.85
N LEU A 12 -1.12 2.36 12.01
CA LEU A 12 -2.30 1.91 11.25
C LEU A 12 -1.94 0.77 10.28
N TRP A 13 -0.91 0.93 9.50
CA TRP A 13 -0.50 -0.08 8.53
C TRP A 13 0.11 -1.32 9.19
N GLY A 14 0.79 -1.16 10.33
CA GLY A 14 1.38 -2.29 11.06
C GLY A 14 0.35 -3.16 11.77
N THR A 15 -0.76 -2.58 12.24
CA THR A 15 -1.85 -3.34 12.88
C THR A 15 -2.78 -4.00 11.87
N THR A 16 -2.97 -3.39 10.70
CA THR A 16 -3.89 -3.85 9.66
C THR A 16 -3.68 -5.32 9.25
N PRO A 17 -2.45 -5.82 8.99
CA PRO A 17 -2.23 -7.21 8.58
C PRO A 17 -2.70 -8.25 9.59
N ILE A 18 -2.71 -7.91 10.87
CA ILE A 18 -3.19 -8.81 11.92
C ILE A 18 -4.72 -8.96 11.83
N ILE A 19 -5.42 -7.84 11.66
CA ILE A 19 -6.89 -7.83 11.49
C ILE A 19 -7.26 -8.58 10.21
N GLU A 20 -6.56 -8.32 9.11
CA GLU A 20 -6.76 -8.98 7.82
C GLU A 20 -6.53 -10.50 7.92
N LYS A 21 -5.45 -10.92 8.60
CA LYS A 21 -5.16 -12.35 8.80
C LYS A 21 -6.28 -13.06 9.56
N ILE A 22 -6.83 -12.43 10.59
CA ILE A 22 -7.97 -13.00 11.36
C ILE A 22 -9.18 -13.16 10.43
N GLY A 23 -9.51 -12.14 9.64
CA GLY A 23 -10.61 -12.21 8.68
C GLY A 23 -10.43 -13.29 7.62
N LEU A 24 -9.22 -13.44 7.10
CA LEU A 24 -8.88 -14.40 6.05
C LEU A 24 -8.94 -15.87 6.50
N THR A 25 -9.05 -16.16 7.79
CA THR A 25 -9.28 -17.54 8.27
C THR A 25 -10.60 -18.11 7.76
N LYS A 26 -11.61 -17.27 7.55
CA LYS A 26 -12.97 -17.67 7.16
C LYS A 26 -13.41 -17.11 5.81
N VAL A 27 -12.70 -16.13 5.28
CA VAL A 27 -13.09 -15.40 4.07
C VAL A 27 -12.10 -15.70 2.94
N ASP A 28 -12.61 -15.76 1.71
CA ASP A 28 -11.78 -15.84 0.52
C ASP A 28 -10.99 -14.52 0.33
N PRO A 29 -9.72 -14.57 -0.11
CA PRO A 29 -8.90 -13.38 -0.32
C PRO A 29 -9.55 -12.32 -1.22
N LEU A 30 -10.15 -12.73 -2.35
CA LEU A 30 -10.81 -11.81 -3.26
C LEU A 30 -12.03 -11.14 -2.61
N ILE A 31 -12.83 -11.91 -1.89
CA ILE A 31 -14.00 -11.38 -1.16
C ILE A 31 -13.53 -10.42 -0.05
N GLY A 32 -12.46 -10.75 0.66
CA GLY A 32 -11.86 -9.87 1.67
C GLY A 32 -11.43 -8.53 1.10
N VAL A 33 -10.74 -8.52 -0.05
CA VAL A 33 -10.36 -7.30 -0.77
C VAL A 33 -11.59 -6.53 -1.24
N THR A 34 -12.61 -7.21 -1.76
CA THR A 34 -13.85 -6.58 -2.20
C THR A 34 -14.55 -5.84 -1.07
N ILE A 35 -14.76 -6.50 0.08
CA ILE A 35 -15.40 -5.89 1.26
C ILE A 35 -14.59 -4.67 1.72
N ARG A 36 -13.28 -4.82 1.89
CA ARG A 36 -12.39 -3.73 2.28
C ARG A 36 -12.48 -2.55 1.32
N SER A 37 -12.36 -2.80 0.04
CA SER A 37 -12.37 -1.76 -0.99
C SER A 37 -13.72 -1.03 -1.06
N THR A 38 -14.83 -1.74 -0.90
CA THR A 38 -16.16 -1.15 -0.84
C THR A 38 -16.28 -0.18 0.34
N ILE A 39 -15.88 -0.61 1.55
CA ILE A 39 -15.94 0.23 2.75
C ILE A 39 -15.03 1.45 2.59
N VAL A 40 -13.81 1.28 2.07
CA VAL A 40 -12.88 2.38 1.82
C VAL A 40 -13.46 3.36 0.80
N THR A 41 -14.04 2.87 -0.29
CA THR A 41 -14.65 3.71 -1.33
C THR A 41 -15.79 4.55 -0.76
N VAL A 42 -16.71 3.93 -0.06
CA VAL A 42 -17.85 4.64 0.58
C VAL A 42 -17.32 5.68 1.58
N GLY A 43 -16.36 5.31 2.42
CA GLY A 43 -15.75 6.23 3.38
C GLY A 43 -15.05 7.42 2.73
N LEU A 44 -14.30 7.18 1.64
CA LEU A 44 -13.62 8.25 0.90
C LEU A 44 -14.62 9.19 0.22
N PHE A 45 -15.68 8.67 -0.38
CA PHE A 45 -16.75 9.51 -0.94
C PHE A 45 -17.39 10.37 0.16
N ALA A 46 -17.81 9.76 1.27
CA ALA A 46 -18.39 10.48 2.39
C ALA A 46 -17.46 11.62 2.87
N LEU A 47 -16.18 11.32 3.12
CA LEU A 47 -15.19 12.32 3.54
C LEU A 47 -15.00 13.43 2.50
N THR A 48 -14.93 13.07 1.21
CA THR A 48 -14.73 14.04 0.12
C THR A 48 -15.87 15.08 0.09
N PHE A 49 -17.11 14.62 0.25
CA PHE A 49 -18.25 15.52 0.24
C PHE A 49 -18.41 16.29 1.56
N LEU A 50 -18.20 15.64 2.71
CA LEU A 50 -18.26 16.29 4.02
C LEU A 50 -17.20 17.40 4.17
N LEU A 51 -16.02 17.21 3.57
CA LEU A 51 -14.95 18.22 3.57
C LEU A 51 -15.10 19.26 2.46
N GLY A 52 -16.22 19.28 1.74
CA GLY A 52 -16.51 20.27 0.69
C GLY A 52 -15.65 20.11 -0.57
N LYS A 53 -14.96 18.98 -0.76
CA LYS A 53 -14.07 18.73 -1.91
C LYS A 53 -14.75 18.11 -3.12
N GLY A 54 -16.08 17.99 -3.11
CA GLY A 54 -16.84 17.38 -4.20
C GLY A 54 -16.61 18.06 -5.55
N ARG A 55 -16.57 19.42 -5.60
CA ARG A 55 -16.27 20.15 -6.84
C ARG A 55 -14.86 19.88 -7.37
N ALA A 56 -13.87 19.79 -6.49
CA ALA A 56 -12.50 19.47 -6.87
C ALA A 56 -12.40 18.04 -7.41
N PHE A 57 -13.13 17.09 -6.81
CA PHE A 57 -13.19 15.71 -7.30
C PHE A 57 -13.81 15.62 -8.71
N LEU A 58 -14.93 16.32 -8.96
CA LEU A 58 -15.57 16.33 -10.27
C LEU A 58 -14.78 17.11 -11.34
N GLY A 59 -13.89 18.01 -10.92
CA GLY A 59 -13.02 18.79 -11.80
C GLY A 59 -11.68 18.13 -12.17
N VAL A 60 -11.44 16.87 -11.74
CA VAL A 60 -10.23 16.13 -12.12
C VAL A 60 -10.25 15.84 -13.61
N ASP A 61 -9.16 16.19 -14.30
CA ASP A 61 -9.00 15.92 -15.72
C ASP A 61 -8.85 14.41 -16.03
N GLY A 62 -9.09 14.03 -17.28
CA GLY A 62 -9.03 12.63 -17.70
C GLY A 62 -7.65 11.99 -17.47
N LYS A 63 -6.56 12.78 -17.56
CA LYS A 63 -5.21 12.28 -17.31
C LYS A 63 -5.01 11.93 -15.83
N GLY A 64 -5.44 12.80 -14.93
CA GLY A 64 -5.41 12.54 -13.48
C GLY A 64 -6.23 11.31 -13.12
N PHE A 65 -7.44 11.20 -13.70
CA PHE A 65 -8.29 10.02 -13.51
C PHE A 65 -7.63 8.73 -13.96
N LEU A 66 -6.98 8.71 -15.13
CA LEU A 66 -6.26 7.53 -15.63
C LEU A 66 -5.07 7.14 -14.75
N ILE A 67 -4.28 8.12 -14.30
CA ILE A 67 -3.11 7.86 -13.43
C ILE A 67 -3.54 7.23 -12.10
N PHE A 68 -4.50 7.85 -11.41
CA PHE A 68 -4.99 7.32 -10.13
C PHE A 68 -5.80 6.04 -10.31
N GLY A 69 -6.52 5.88 -11.42
CA GLY A 69 -7.22 4.65 -11.78
C GLY A 69 -6.25 3.49 -11.99
N ALA A 70 -5.19 3.69 -12.77
CA ALA A 70 -4.15 2.68 -12.97
C ALA A 70 -3.46 2.29 -11.64
N SER A 71 -3.12 3.28 -10.80
CA SER A 71 -2.57 3.03 -9.47
C SER A 71 -3.53 2.24 -8.59
N GLY A 72 -4.83 2.56 -8.62
CA GLY A 72 -5.87 1.83 -7.88
C GLY A 72 -6.00 0.39 -8.33
N ILE A 73 -5.95 0.12 -9.64
CA ILE A 73 -5.97 -1.25 -10.19
C ILE A 73 -4.71 -2.01 -9.76
N MET A 74 -3.53 -1.41 -9.93
CA MET A 74 -2.27 -2.08 -9.63
C MET A 74 -2.12 -2.37 -8.14
N ALA A 75 -2.26 -1.38 -7.29
CA ALA A 75 -2.04 -1.52 -5.86
C ALA A 75 -3.30 -1.97 -5.10
N GLY A 76 -4.45 -1.37 -5.41
CA GLY A 76 -5.69 -1.61 -4.68
C GLY A 76 -6.37 -2.92 -5.04
N LEU A 77 -6.35 -3.33 -6.31
CA LEU A 77 -6.98 -4.57 -6.75
C LEU A 77 -5.96 -5.70 -6.84
N LEU A 78 -5.05 -5.66 -7.81
CA LEU A 78 -4.13 -6.76 -8.07
C LEU A 78 -3.13 -6.97 -6.92
N GLY A 79 -2.53 -5.89 -6.43
CA GLY A 79 -1.57 -5.94 -5.32
C GLY A 79 -2.22 -6.45 -4.03
N MET A 80 -3.40 -5.96 -3.68
CA MET A 80 -4.10 -6.41 -2.47
C MET A 80 -4.64 -7.82 -2.60
N TRP A 81 -5.11 -8.24 -3.75
CA TRP A 81 -5.56 -9.63 -3.94
C TRP A 81 -4.42 -10.62 -3.81
N THR A 82 -3.29 -10.36 -4.46
CA THR A 82 -2.09 -11.21 -4.33
C THR A 82 -1.56 -11.20 -2.90
N TYR A 83 -1.50 -10.03 -2.26
CA TYR A 83 -1.09 -9.91 -0.86
C TYR A 83 -2.00 -10.70 0.08
N TYR A 84 -3.33 -10.59 -0.02
CA TYR A 84 -4.28 -11.34 0.81
C TYR A 84 -4.17 -12.85 0.58
N THR A 85 -3.93 -13.27 -0.66
CA THR A 85 -3.71 -14.68 -0.99
C THR A 85 -2.49 -15.23 -0.24
N VAL A 86 -1.36 -14.53 -0.32
CA VAL A 86 -0.13 -14.93 0.37
C VAL A 86 -0.29 -14.82 1.90
N LEU A 87 -0.93 -13.75 2.38
CA LEU A 87 -1.20 -13.56 3.81
C LEU A 87 -2.06 -14.68 4.39
N LYS A 88 -3.04 -15.18 3.64
CA LYS A 88 -3.86 -16.33 4.04
C LYS A 88 -3.02 -17.60 4.20
N MET A 89 -2.07 -17.83 3.29
CA MET A 89 -1.26 -19.06 3.23
C MET A 89 -0.08 -19.04 4.20
N GLY A 90 0.54 -17.88 4.43
CA GLY A 90 1.80 -17.73 5.17
C GLY A 90 1.66 -17.19 6.58
N ALA A 91 2.76 -17.25 7.34
CA ALA A 91 2.88 -16.57 8.63
C ALA A 91 2.98 -15.05 8.42
N THR A 92 2.14 -14.27 9.11
CA THR A 92 2.10 -12.80 8.99
C THR A 92 3.47 -12.16 9.26
N SER A 93 4.22 -12.69 10.23
CA SER A 93 5.57 -12.25 10.59
C SER A 93 6.61 -12.41 9.46
N LYS A 94 6.37 -13.30 8.50
CA LYS A 94 7.20 -13.45 7.29
C LYS A 94 6.65 -12.68 6.10
N VAL A 95 5.34 -12.80 5.85
CA VAL A 95 4.68 -12.21 4.68
C VAL A 95 4.78 -10.68 4.69
N VAL A 96 4.55 -10.05 5.84
CA VAL A 96 4.54 -8.58 5.94
C VAL A 96 5.92 -7.96 5.67
N PRO A 97 7.03 -8.42 6.29
CA PRO A 97 8.35 -7.88 5.95
C PRO A 97 8.75 -8.11 4.50
N ILE A 98 8.40 -9.26 3.91
CA ILE A 98 8.70 -9.54 2.50
C ILE A 98 7.87 -8.63 1.59
N ALA A 99 6.58 -8.45 1.85
CA ALA A 99 5.75 -7.52 1.11
C ALA A 99 6.25 -6.07 1.25
N ALA A 100 6.80 -5.70 2.41
CA ALA A 100 7.39 -4.39 2.67
C ALA A 100 8.70 -4.12 1.88
N CYS A 101 9.10 -4.99 0.93
CA CYS A 101 10.19 -4.73 -0.02
C CYS A 101 9.82 -3.75 -1.14
N TYR A 102 8.56 -3.41 -1.33
CA TYR A 102 8.16 -2.52 -2.42
C TYR A 102 8.97 -1.20 -2.49
N PRO A 103 9.53 -0.63 -1.39
CA PRO A 103 10.39 0.54 -1.49
C PRO A 103 11.65 0.32 -2.35
N LEU A 104 12.11 -0.94 -2.50
CA LEU A 104 13.25 -1.28 -3.38
C LEU A 104 12.87 -1.03 -4.84
N VAL A 105 11.69 -1.51 -5.23
CA VAL A 105 11.16 -1.29 -6.59
C VAL A 105 10.91 0.20 -6.82
N THR A 106 10.33 0.88 -5.82
CA THR A 106 10.08 2.33 -5.90
C THR A 106 11.40 3.10 -6.04
N ALA A 107 12.44 2.78 -5.26
CA ALA A 107 13.73 3.44 -5.35
C ALA A 107 14.39 3.24 -6.73
N LEU A 108 14.32 2.02 -7.28
CA LEU A 108 14.82 1.75 -8.62
C LEU A 108 14.07 2.55 -9.69
N LEU A 109 12.74 2.52 -9.65
CA LEU A 109 11.91 3.22 -10.63
C LEU A 109 11.99 4.74 -10.50
N SER A 110 12.17 5.29 -9.29
CA SER A 110 12.35 6.74 -9.09
C SER A 110 13.63 7.25 -9.74
N VAL A 111 14.71 6.47 -9.69
CA VAL A 111 15.95 6.79 -10.39
C VAL A 111 15.78 6.70 -11.92
N LEU A 112 15.16 5.61 -12.40
CA LEU A 112 15.06 5.35 -13.85
C LEU A 112 14.04 6.27 -14.54
N ILE A 113 12.89 6.50 -13.92
CA ILE A 113 11.76 7.22 -14.54
C ILE A 113 11.75 8.69 -14.13
N LEU A 114 11.90 8.97 -12.81
CA LEU A 114 11.85 10.33 -12.27
C LEU A 114 13.21 11.00 -12.27
N ARG A 115 14.28 10.26 -12.62
CA ARG A 115 15.68 10.76 -12.64
C ARG A 115 16.11 11.38 -11.31
N GLU A 116 15.62 10.83 -10.20
CA GLU A 116 16.02 11.28 -8.88
C GLU A 116 17.48 10.93 -8.59
N GLY A 117 18.20 11.84 -7.92
CA GLY A 117 19.58 11.63 -7.51
C GLY A 117 19.70 10.49 -6.48
N VAL A 118 20.69 9.64 -6.67
CA VAL A 118 21.01 8.54 -5.72
C VAL A 118 21.99 9.06 -4.68
N THR A 119 21.67 8.93 -3.40
CA THR A 119 22.58 9.23 -2.30
C THR A 119 23.14 7.93 -1.72
N LEU A 120 24.39 7.97 -1.22
CA LEU A 120 25.01 6.83 -0.58
C LEU A 120 24.15 6.28 0.58
N ALA A 121 23.53 7.17 1.36
CA ALA A 121 22.64 6.78 2.45
C ALA A 121 21.42 5.98 1.95
N ARG A 122 20.84 6.35 0.80
CA ARG A 122 19.73 5.60 0.18
C ARG A 122 20.19 4.22 -0.28
N VAL A 123 21.37 4.11 -0.88
CA VAL A 123 21.94 2.82 -1.31
C VAL A 123 22.15 1.90 -0.11
N ILE A 124 22.80 2.40 0.94
CA ILE A 124 23.03 1.62 2.16
C ILE A 124 21.73 1.20 2.83
N GLY A 125 20.78 2.13 3.01
CA GLY A 125 19.46 1.82 3.58
C GLY A 125 18.71 0.75 2.79
N THR A 126 18.74 0.83 1.46
CA THR A 126 18.13 -0.14 0.56
C THR A 126 18.79 -1.51 0.69
N ALA A 127 20.13 -1.58 0.75
CA ALA A 127 20.87 -2.81 0.96
C ALA A 127 20.53 -3.47 2.31
N LEU A 128 20.41 -2.67 3.38
CA LEU A 128 20.01 -3.17 4.70
C LEU A 128 18.60 -3.78 4.71
N ILE A 129 17.68 -3.21 3.95
CA ILE A 129 16.33 -3.80 3.78
C ILE A 129 16.45 -5.19 3.15
N VAL A 130 17.23 -5.35 2.07
CA VAL A 130 17.44 -6.65 1.41
C VAL A 130 18.03 -7.69 2.38
N VAL A 131 19.04 -7.30 3.14
CA VAL A 131 19.67 -8.19 4.15
C VAL A 131 18.65 -8.56 5.23
N GLY A 132 17.88 -7.59 5.74
CA GLY A 132 16.83 -7.84 6.74
C GLY A 132 15.78 -8.83 6.26
N ILE A 133 15.36 -8.73 5.01
CA ILE A 133 14.39 -9.67 4.40
C ILE A 133 14.99 -11.07 4.28
N TRP A 134 16.24 -11.16 3.85
CA TRP A 134 16.91 -12.45 3.73
C TRP A 134 16.99 -13.19 5.08
N LEU A 135 17.15 -12.45 6.17
CA LEU A 135 17.15 -13.01 7.53
C LEU A 135 15.77 -13.47 8.02
N VAL A 136 14.68 -12.87 7.53
CA VAL A 136 13.29 -13.21 7.91
C VAL A 136 12.72 -14.38 7.08
N LYS A 137 13.31 -14.67 5.93
CA LYS A 137 12.91 -15.75 5.03
C LYS A 137 13.14 -17.13 5.67
#